data_316f682af8f08194898be2a993014411
#
_entry.id   316f682af8f08194898be2a993014411
#
_cell.length_a   1.000
_cell.length_b   1.000
_cell.length_c   1.000
_cell.angle_alpha   90.00
_cell.angle_beta   90.00
_cell.angle_gamma   90.00
#
_symmetry.space_group_name_H-M   'P 1'
#
loop_
_entity.id
_entity.type
_entity.pdbx_description
1 polymer ?
#
loop_
_entity_poly.entity_id
_entity_poly.type
_entity_poly.pdbx_seq_one_letter_code
_entity_poly.pdbx_strand_id
1 'polypeptide(L)'
;MTDSQVRAERATISTQFFYGFGSISVGIKNNLLGTFLLIYYNQALGLDAKLASVALFIALVFDAISDPLIGIWSDRTKTKWGRRHPFMYFSIIPFALSYYFILSDPGDISQNDLFWRLVFWLIVLRMCMTLFEVPRGALAPELSKDYDQRNNLAALAMIFGWIGGAGIDSIARAFWLDSFVDIDGYQSLAFWGGIGIFIGAAVSCIGTHKNIPDLYEPKPRSTDLGLMLREAIETLSNRAWLVLFLAGCFYSLLIGLETGVGTYYNEYFWQWKPVDIALFPLLAIVGVATLVICAPLIAKGRSKKKIAVGVFIFTIIVGPLPVALRLVDVYYGTNIIPGNGSDPLWYILAIHQTAMAALGALGFVFISSMSMDIVEQVEKNTDRREEGLLGTINAFIHKLVGAGGVLIAGLIISYTGFDNPNVLEAEKYGGDIINNFALIHLIIGITLPFISTLLVLLYDIDRSKHNTHVSDLGYVEED
;
A
#
# COMPACT_ATOMS: atom_id res chain seq x y z
N MET A 1 -30.35 -1.84 31.58
CA MET A 1 -29.09 -1.37 30.96
C MET A 1 -28.96 0.10 31.27
N THR A 2 -27.91 0.52 31.95
CA THR A 2 -27.69 1.90 32.30
C THR A 2 -27.17 2.65 31.06
N ASP A 3 -27.47 3.95 30.94
CA ASP A 3 -27.05 4.83 29.84
C ASP A 3 -25.54 4.75 29.50
N SER A 4 -24.71 4.41 30.49
CA SER A 4 -23.27 4.15 30.33
C SER A 4 -22.95 2.86 29.57
N GLN A 5 -23.78 1.79 29.68
CA GLN A 5 -23.60 0.55 28.94
C GLN A 5 -23.99 0.70 27.46
N VAL A 6 -24.96 1.57 27.17
CA VAL A 6 -25.38 1.89 25.78
C VAL A 6 -24.33 2.79 25.10
N ARG A 7 -23.65 3.67 25.85
CA ARG A 7 -22.58 4.53 25.31
C ARG A 7 -21.30 3.75 24.93
N ALA A 8 -21.00 2.66 25.63
CA ALA A 8 -19.85 1.79 25.30
C ALA A 8 -20.07 0.94 24.01
N GLU A 9 -21.30 0.91 23.48
CA GLU A 9 -21.60 0.13 22.27
C GLU A 9 -21.35 0.91 20.98
N ARG A 10 -21.33 2.24 21.02
CA ARG A 10 -21.21 3.10 19.81
C ARG A 10 -20.21 4.23 20.01
N ALA A 11 -19.23 4.30 19.09
CA ALA A 11 -18.31 5.42 18.99
C ALA A 11 -19.04 6.69 18.54
N THR A 12 -18.79 7.82 19.19
CA THR A 12 -19.31 9.12 18.75
C THR A 12 -18.72 9.53 17.40
N ILE A 13 -19.39 10.39 16.64
CA ILE A 13 -18.88 10.94 15.36
C ILE A 13 -17.51 11.58 15.57
N SER A 14 -17.32 12.31 16.66
CA SER A 14 -16.03 12.90 17.03
C SER A 14 -14.93 11.85 17.21
N THR A 15 -15.23 10.73 17.88
CA THR A 15 -14.28 9.62 18.06
C THR A 15 -13.92 8.96 16.73
N GLN A 16 -14.91 8.73 15.86
CA GLN A 16 -14.71 8.19 14.53
C GLN A 16 -13.82 9.12 13.68
N PHE A 17 -14.05 10.42 13.72
CA PHE A 17 -13.23 11.42 13.05
C PHE A 17 -11.78 11.39 13.56
N PHE A 18 -11.54 11.48 14.87
CA PHE A 18 -10.19 11.45 15.42
C PHE A 18 -9.45 10.14 15.15
N TYR A 19 -10.15 9.01 15.18
CA TYR A 19 -9.59 7.72 14.78
C TYR A 19 -9.15 7.76 13.32
N GLY A 20 -10.03 8.17 12.41
CA GLY A 20 -9.73 8.27 10.97
C GLY A 20 -8.58 9.21 10.67
N PHE A 21 -8.56 10.40 11.33
CA PHE A 21 -7.57 11.45 11.13
C PHE A 21 -6.12 10.98 11.30
N GLY A 22 -5.87 10.01 12.19
CA GLY A 22 -4.55 9.41 12.35
C GLY A 22 -4.01 8.71 11.09
N SER A 23 -4.88 8.35 10.16
CA SER A 23 -4.45 7.74 8.89
C SER A 23 -3.77 8.73 7.95
N ILE A 24 -3.88 10.05 8.18
CA ILE A 24 -3.10 11.06 7.45
C ILE A 24 -1.60 10.79 7.60
N SER A 25 -1.14 10.52 8.84
CA SER A 25 0.27 10.19 9.11
C SER A 25 0.73 8.96 8.35
N VAL A 26 -0.13 7.95 8.28
CA VAL A 26 0.13 6.71 7.53
C VAL A 26 0.20 6.98 6.02
N GLY A 27 -0.72 7.79 5.50
CA GLY A 27 -0.74 8.19 4.10
C GLY A 27 0.50 8.95 3.67
N ILE A 28 0.91 9.96 4.44
CA ILE A 28 2.12 10.78 4.20
C ILE A 28 3.36 9.86 4.13
N LYS A 29 3.53 8.97 5.11
CA LYS A 29 4.64 8.03 5.14
C LYS A 29 4.61 7.05 3.95
N ASN A 30 3.43 6.51 3.62
CA ASN A 30 3.30 5.59 2.48
C ASN A 30 3.66 6.27 1.16
N ASN A 31 3.29 7.53 0.99
CA ASN A 31 3.66 8.30 -0.19
C ASN A 31 5.19 8.48 -0.30
N LEU A 32 5.86 8.85 0.80
CA LEU A 32 7.33 8.91 0.80
C LEU A 32 7.95 7.62 0.31
N LEU A 33 7.58 6.51 0.96
CA LEU A 33 8.19 5.20 0.69
C LEU A 33 7.85 4.66 -0.70
N GLY A 34 6.68 5.03 -1.23
CA GLY A 34 6.16 4.54 -2.49
C GLY A 34 6.44 5.41 -3.70
N THR A 35 6.66 6.71 -3.51
CA THR A 35 6.77 7.65 -4.63
C THR A 35 8.15 8.28 -4.72
N PHE A 36 8.70 8.75 -3.61
CA PHE A 36 9.83 9.65 -3.64
C PHE A 36 11.16 9.03 -3.20
N LEU A 37 11.14 8.03 -2.31
CA LEU A 37 12.34 7.62 -1.61
C LEU A 37 13.43 7.06 -2.53
N LEU A 38 13.07 6.18 -3.46
CA LEU A 38 14.05 5.52 -4.32
C LEU A 38 14.73 6.53 -5.26
N ILE A 39 13.95 7.38 -5.92
CA ILE A 39 14.49 8.40 -6.83
C ILE A 39 15.30 9.46 -6.07
N TYR A 40 14.86 9.89 -4.89
CA TYR A 40 15.59 10.84 -4.06
C TYR A 40 16.98 10.30 -3.68
N TYR A 41 17.07 9.09 -3.13
CA TYR A 41 18.37 8.52 -2.76
C TYR A 41 19.23 8.18 -3.96
N ASN A 42 18.65 7.67 -5.03
CA ASN A 42 19.42 7.29 -6.22
C ASN A 42 19.84 8.49 -7.06
N GLN A 43 18.89 9.34 -7.45
CA GLN A 43 19.15 10.38 -8.44
C GLN A 43 19.53 11.72 -7.81
N ALA A 44 18.95 12.12 -6.66
CA ALA A 44 19.28 13.38 -6.03
C ALA A 44 20.51 13.28 -5.12
N LEU A 45 20.65 12.19 -4.33
CA LEU A 45 21.77 11.97 -3.41
C LEU A 45 22.88 11.07 -4.00
N GLY A 46 22.67 10.45 -5.17
CA GLY A 46 23.69 9.65 -5.87
C GLY A 46 23.97 8.27 -5.26
N LEU A 47 23.09 7.72 -4.42
CA LEU A 47 23.24 6.33 -3.92
C LEU A 47 22.90 5.32 -5.01
N ASP A 48 23.72 4.30 -5.20
CA ASP A 48 23.39 3.21 -6.14
C ASP A 48 21.98 2.68 -5.91
N ALA A 49 21.16 2.56 -6.97
CA ALA A 49 19.76 2.12 -6.88
C ALA A 49 19.62 0.73 -6.25
N LYS A 50 20.60 -0.15 -6.51
CA LYS A 50 20.70 -1.45 -5.87
C LYS A 50 20.84 -1.32 -4.35
N LEU A 51 21.70 -0.44 -3.84
CA LEU A 51 21.88 -0.20 -2.41
C LEU A 51 20.62 0.42 -1.80
N ALA A 52 20.03 1.43 -2.46
CA ALA A 52 18.80 2.05 -2.00
C ALA A 52 17.64 1.03 -1.89
N SER A 53 17.48 0.16 -2.88
CA SER A 53 16.44 -0.88 -2.87
C SER A 53 16.71 -1.98 -1.83
N VAL A 54 17.97 -2.34 -1.58
CA VAL A 54 18.36 -3.26 -0.49
C VAL A 54 18.03 -2.65 0.87
N ALA A 55 18.26 -1.35 1.08
CA ALA A 55 17.89 -0.67 2.33
C ALA A 55 16.38 -0.71 2.56
N LEU A 56 15.58 -0.43 1.50
CA LEU A 56 14.12 -0.57 1.54
C LEU A 56 13.66 -1.99 1.84
N PHE A 57 14.29 -2.98 1.21
CA PHE A 57 14.02 -4.41 1.46
C PHE A 57 14.27 -4.78 2.92
N ILE A 58 15.43 -4.40 3.48
CA ILE A 58 15.79 -4.62 4.90
C ILE A 58 14.72 -4.02 5.81
N ALA A 59 14.31 -2.78 5.55
CA ALA A 59 13.30 -2.09 6.34
C ALA A 59 11.94 -2.77 6.27
N LEU A 60 11.52 -3.29 5.11
CA LEU A 60 10.27 -4.02 4.94
C LEU A 60 10.27 -5.39 5.62
N VAL A 61 11.41 -6.10 5.59
CA VAL A 61 11.59 -7.34 6.35
C VAL A 61 11.50 -7.08 7.85
N PHE A 62 12.13 -6.00 8.31
CA PHE A 62 12.04 -5.57 9.70
C PHE A 62 10.60 -5.25 10.12
N ASP A 63 9.85 -4.52 9.29
CA ASP A 63 8.44 -4.19 9.49
C ASP A 63 7.57 -5.46 9.62
N ALA A 64 7.78 -6.42 8.72
CA ALA A 64 7.06 -7.69 8.75
C ALA A 64 7.27 -8.46 10.07
N ILE A 65 8.49 -8.40 10.65
CA ILE A 65 8.80 -9.06 11.93
C ILE A 65 8.29 -8.24 13.13
N SER A 66 8.41 -6.92 13.08
CA SER A 66 8.06 -6.03 14.20
C SER A 66 6.55 -5.91 14.42
N ASP A 67 5.74 -5.95 13.37
CA ASP A 67 4.28 -5.81 13.46
C ASP A 67 3.63 -6.83 14.42
N PRO A 68 3.85 -8.15 14.30
CA PRO A 68 3.30 -9.13 15.23
C PRO A 68 3.83 -8.97 16.66
N LEU A 69 5.12 -8.60 16.81
CA LEU A 69 5.73 -8.44 18.13
C LEU A 69 5.11 -7.27 18.89
N ILE A 70 4.94 -6.12 18.23
CA ILE A 70 4.29 -4.94 18.81
C ILE A 70 2.81 -5.22 19.07
N GLY A 71 2.13 -5.95 18.20
CA GLY A 71 0.76 -6.40 18.41
C GLY A 71 0.63 -7.15 19.74
N ILE A 72 1.43 -8.20 19.94
CA ILE A 72 1.44 -9.00 21.16
C ILE A 72 1.84 -8.16 22.39
N TRP A 73 2.84 -7.31 22.26
CA TRP A 73 3.30 -6.46 23.36
C TRP A 73 2.22 -5.46 23.76
N SER A 74 1.60 -4.77 22.82
CA SER A 74 0.53 -3.83 23.10
C SER A 74 -0.71 -4.49 23.74
N ASP A 75 -1.02 -5.76 23.36
CA ASP A 75 -2.12 -6.51 23.94
C ASP A 75 -1.91 -6.84 25.43
N ARG A 76 -0.67 -7.08 25.83
CA ARG A 76 -0.30 -7.48 27.21
C ARG A 76 -0.03 -6.29 28.13
N THR A 77 0.13 -5.10 27.57
CA THR A 77 0.47 -3.90 28.33
C THR A 77 -0.74 -3.40 29.12
N LYS A 78 -0.55 -3.05 30.39
CA LYS A 78 -1.57 -2.46 31.26
C LYS A 78 -1.03 -1.18 31.89
N THR A 79 -1.59 -0.03 31.50
CA THR A 79 -1.21 1.27 32.03
C THR A 79 -2.43 2.13 32.35
N LYS A 80 -2.21 3.26 33.04
CA LYS A 80 -3.27 4.27 33.28
C LYS A 80 -3.81 4.88 31.98
N TRP A 81 -3.03 4.81 30.88
CA TRP A 81 -3.41 5.28 29.55
C TRP A 81 -3.93 4.14 28.66
N GLY A 82 -4.42 3.06 29.26
CA GLY A 82 -4.87 1.87 28.55
C GLY A 82 -3.73 1.03 27.99
N ARG A 83 -4.06 0.13 27.05
CA ARG A 83 -3.13 -0.81 26.41
C ARG A 83 -2.43 -0.19 25.20
N ARG A 84 -3.14 0.57 24.39
CA ARG A 84 -2.75 1.02 23.05
C ARG A 84 -2.08 2.39 23.06
N HIS A 85 -2.64 3.33 23.79
CA HIS A 85 -2.22 4.73 23.76
C HIS A 85 -0.77 4.98 24.17
N PRO A 86 -0.16 4.27 25.15
CA PRO A 86 1.26 4.47 25.47
C PRO A 86 2.19 4.31 24.29
N PHE A 87 1.97 3.28 23.46
CA PHE A 87 2.75 3.02 22.25
C PHE A 87 2.54 4.12 21.21
N MET A 88 1.27 4.49 20.98
CA MET A 88 0.92 5.55 20.05
C MET A 88 1.53 6.89 20.44
N TYR A 89 1.45 7.29 21.70
CA TYR A 89 2.06 8.55 22.19
C TYR A 89 3.58 8.55 22.08
N PHE A 90 4.22 7.45 22.46
CA PHE A 90 5.67 7.33 22.38
C PHE A 90 6.19 7.47 20.94
N SER A 91 5.42 7.00 19.98
CA SER A 91 5.82 7.04 18.57
C SER A 91 5.72 8.40 17.91
N ILE A 92 4.87 9.34 18.37
CA ILE A 92 4.53 10.58 17.67
C ILE A 92 5.76 11.38 17.22
N ILE A 93 6.61 11.73 18.19
CA ILE A 93 7.79 12.56 17.93
C ILE A 93 8.84 11.83 17.08
N PRO A 94 9.29 10.62 17.46
CA PRO A 94 10.30 9.94 16.66
C PRO A 94 9.79 9.52 15.28
N PHE A 95 8.48 9.33 15.09
CA PHE A 95 7.89 9.08 13.77
C PHE A 95 8.05 10.31 12.85
N ALA A 96 7.70 11.49 13.32
CA ALA A 96 7.86 12.75 12.58
C ALA A 96 9.33 13.07 12.30
N LEU A 97 10.20 12.89 13.31
CA LEU A 97 11.64 13.16 13.18
C LEU A 97 12.31 12.17 12.20
N SER A 98 11.98 10.88 12.23
CA SER A 98 12.57 9.91 11.31
C SER A 98 12.18 10.22 9.87
N TYR A 99 10.93 10.64 9.61
CA TYR A 99 10.50 11.10 8.30
C TYR A 99 11.33 12.31 7.83
N TYR A 100 11.52 13.30 8.70
CA TYR A 100 12.34 14.47 8.41
C TYR A 100 13.80 14.08 8.08
N PHE A 101 14.43 13.26 8.91
CA PHE A 101 15.84 12.90 8.72
C PHE A 101 16.09 11.99 7.51
N ILE A 102 15.10 11.21 7.07
CA ILE A 102 15.21 10.44 5.81
C ILE A 102 15.38 11.39 4.62
N LEU A 103 14.61 12.46 4.56
CA LEU A 103 14.60 13.40 3.44
C LEU A 103 15.58 14.57 3.60
N SER A 104 16.15 14.78 4.80
CA SER A 104 17.12 15.86 5.00
C SER A 104 18.42 15.56 4.24
N ASP A 105 18.98 16.59 3.62
CA ASP A 105 20.27 16.53 2.93
C ASP A 105 21.39 16.14 3.91
N PRO A 106 22.10 15.03 3.66
CA PRO A 106 23.21 14.61 4.52
C PRO A 106 24.52 15.36 4.21
N GLY A 107 24.56 16.20 3.18
CA GLY A 107 25.78 16.74 2.60
C GLY A 107 26.61 15.69 1.85
N ASP A 108 27.84 16.00 1.56
CA ASP A 108 28.73 15.11 0.81
C ASP A 108 29.30 14.01 1.74
N ILE A 109 28.69 12.82 1.68
CA ILE A 109 29.11 11.64 2.43
C ILE A 109 29.32 10.43 1.51
N SER A 110 30.08 9.43 1.99
CA SER A 110 30.36 8.24 1.19
C SER A 110 29.11 7.41 0.89
N GLN A 111 29.14 6.61 -0.19
CA GLN A 111 28.09 5.65 -0.54
C GLN A 111 27.73 4.73 0.63
N ASN A 112 28.75 4.26 1.36
CA ASN A 112 28.54 3.39 2.51
C ASN A 112 27.86 4.12 3.67
N ASP A 113 28.23 5.36 3.96
CA ASP A 113 27.60 6.13 5.04
C ASP A 113 26.19 6.52 4.68
N LEU A 114 25.93 6.87 3.41
CA LEU A 114 24.59 7.16 2.91
C LEU A 114 23.67 5.94 2.96
N PHE A 115 24.19 4.75 2.61
CA PHE A 115 23.46 3.48 2.75
C PHE A 115 23.06 3.20 4.19
N TRP A 116 24.03 3.25 5.15
CA TRP A 116 23.72 2.95 6.54
C TRP A 116 22.86 4.00 7.21
N ARG A 117 23.00 5.27 6.82
CA ARG A 117 22.08 6.35 7.22
C ARG A 117 20.64 6.04 6.77
N LEU A 118 20.46 5.64 5.51
CA LEU A 118 19.16 5.25 4.99
C LEU A 118 18.57 4.06 5.75
N VAL A 119 19.33 2.97 5.92
CA VAL A 119 18.89 1.79 6.67
C VAL A 119 18.48 2.16 8.10
N PHE A 120 19.31 2.95 8.80
CA PHE A 120 19.04 3.37 10.18
C PHE A 120 17.71 4.14 10.28
N TRP A 121 17.56 5.20 9.50
CA TRP A 121 16.35 6.03 9.58
C TRP A 121 15.10 5.31 9.07
N LEU A 122 15.23 4.42 8.10
CA LEU A 122 14.13 3.56 7.66
C LEU A 122 13.68 2.60 8.75
N ILE A 123 14.61 1.96 9.46
CA ILE A 123 14.26 1.09 10.60
C ILE A 123 13.59 1.89 11.71
N VAL A 124 14.09 3.07 12.03
CA VAL A 124 13.46 3.96 13.03
C VAL A 124 12.04 4.35 12.57
N LEU A 125 11.88 4.78 11.33
CA LEU A 125 10.57 5.13 10.74
C LEU A 125 9.59 3.97 10.84
N ARG A 126 10.01 2.75 10.43
CA ARG A 126 9.18 1.55 10.46
C ARG A 126 8.79 1.15 11.87
N MET A 127 9.75 1.17 12.81
CA MET A 127 9.45 0.89 14.22
C MET A 127 8.43 1.87 14.80
N CYS A 128 8.63 3.17 14.58
CA CYS A 128 7.71 4.19 15.08
C CYS A 128 6.33 4.09 14.44
N MET A 129 6.30 3.77 13.14
CA MET A 129 5.06 3.50 12.43
C MET A 129 4.33 2.29 13.01
N THR A 130 5.03 1.16 13.22
CA THR A 130 4.45 -0.05 13.82
C THR A 130 3.89 0.24 15.22
N LEU A 131 4.63 1.01 16.04
CA LEU A 131 4.18 1.46 17.37
C LEU A 131 2.93 2.35 17.32
N PHE A 132 2.68 3.04 16.22
CA PHE A 132 1.47 3.85 16.01
C PHE A 132 0.35 3.05 15.35
N GLU A 133 0.64 2.43 14.21
CA GLU A 133 -0.38 1.86 13.30
C GLU A 133 -1.00 0.57 13.85
N VAL A 134 -0.19 -0.34 14.39
CA VAL A 134 -0.69 -1.63 14.90
C VAL A 134 -1.60 -1.43 16.12
N PRO A 135 -1.22 -0.69 17.19
CA PRO A 135 -2.13 -0.41 18.30
C PRO A 135 -3.36 0.40 17.89
N ARG A 136 -3.22 1.37 16.97
CA ARG A 136 -4.35 2.14 16.44
C ARG A 136 -5.32 1.25 15.65
N GLY A 137 -4.83 0.35 14.80
CA GLY A 137 -5.66 -0.61 14.07
C GLY A 137 -6.48 -1.49 15.00
N ALA A 138 -5.84 -1.98 16.07
CA ALA A 138 -6.50 -2.78 17.08
C ALA A 138 -7.49 -1.98 17.96
N LEU A 139 -7.42 -0.66 17.97
CA LEU A 139 -8.35 0.21 18.69
C LEU A 139 -9.74 0.24 18.04
N ALA A 140 -9.85 0.09 16.70
CA ALA A 140 -11.13 0.17 16.00
C ALA A 140 -12.22 -0.77 16.54
N PRO A 141 -11.98 -2.09 16.70
CA PRO A 141 -12.96 -3.00 17.27
C PRO A 141 -13.18 -2.77 18.78
N GLU A 142 -12.28 -2.08 19.47
CA GLU A 142 -12.41 -1.71 20.87
C GLU A 142 -13.30 -0.47 21.06
N LEU A 143 -13.30 0.46 20.08
CA LEU A 143 -14.10 1.69 20.10
C LEU A 143 -15.59 1.46 19.80
N SER A 144 -15.94 0.41 19.06
CA SER A 144 -17.34 0.08 18.75
C SER A 144 -17.55 -1.42 18.61
N LYS A 145 -18.66 -1.90 19.17
CA LYS A 145 -19.17 -3.25 18.96
C LYS A 145 -20.14 -3.35 17.78
N ASP A 146 -20.65 -2.21 17.33
CA ASP A 146 -21.57 -2.11 16.20
C ASP A 146 -20.84 -2.39 14.88
N TYR A 147 -21.34 -3.34 14.10
CA TYR A 147 -20.74 -3.76 12.84
C TYR A 147 -20.64 -2.60 11.81
N ASP A 148 -21.71 -1.82 11.66
CA ASP A 148 -21.76 -0.72 10.70
C ASP A 148 -20.79 0.38 11.09
N GLN A 149 -20.62 0.66 12.38
CA GLN A 149 -19.64 1.65 12.84
C GLN A 149 -18.20 1.19 12.65
N ARG A 150 -17.91 -0.11 12.76
CA ARG A 150 -16.57 -0.62 12.42
C ARG A 150 -16.25 -0.40 10.96
N ASN A 151 -17.22 -0.61 10.08
CA ASN A 151 -17.08 -0.30 8.66
C ASN A 151 -16.84 1.20 8.42
N ASN A 152 -17.57 2.07 9.14
CA ASN A 152 -17.37 3.51 9.06
C ASN A 152 -15.98 3.94 9.56
N LEU A 153 -15.49 3.35 10.65
CA LEU A 153 -14.13 3.61 11.15
C LEU A 153 -13.07 3.21 10.10
N ALA A 154 -13.21 2.04 9.48
CA ALA A 154 -12.32 1.59 8.43
C ALA A 154 -12.38 2.49 7.18
N ALA A 155 -13.60 2.89 6.77
CA ALA A 155 -13.80 3.79 5.63
C ALA A 155 -13.18 5.18 5.87
N LEU A 156 -13.38 5.76 7.06
CA LEU A 156 -12.77 7.04 7.45
C LEU A 156 -11.24 6.92 7.49
N ALA A 157 -10.70 5.84 8.05
CA ALA A 157 -9.27 5.60 8.05
C ALA A 157 -8.71 5.53 6.62
N MET A 158 -9.41 4.86 5.70
CA MET A 158 -9.01 4.80 4.29
C MET A 158 -9.06 6.18 3.62
N ILE A 159 -10.14 6.93 3.79
CA ILE A 159 -10.30 8.27 3.21
C ILE A 159 -9.20 9.22 3.70
N PHE A 160 -8.97 9.29 5.01
CA PHE A 160 -7.91 10.14 5.55
C PHE A 160 -6.50 9.66 5.17
N GLY A 161 -6.30 8.35 4.99
CA GLY A 161 -5.06 7.80 4.46
C GLY A 161 -4.78 8.28 3.03
N TRP A 162 -5.78 8.25 2.16
CA TRP A 162 -5.68 8.79 0.80
C TRP A 162 -5.47 10.30 0.78
N ILE A 163 -6.20 11.05 1.64
CA ILE A 163 -6.00 12.50 1.78
C ILE A 163 -4.56 12.81 2.21
N GLY A 164 -4.02 12.07 3.17
CA GLY A 164 -2.65 12.24 3.61
C GLY A 164 -1.64 11.92 2.52
N GLY A 165 -1.78 10.77 1.86
CA GLY A 165 -0.83 10.31 0.84
C GLY A 165 -0.89 11.13 -0.45
N ALA A 166 -2.02 11.16 -1.12
CA ALA A 166 -2.16 11.89 -2.37
C ALA A 166 -2.19 13.41 -2.18
N GLY A 167 -2.65 13.89 -1.01
CA GLY A 167 -2.61 15.32 -0.69
C GLY A 167 -1.18 15.82 -0.57
N ILE A 168 -0.32 15.15 0.20
CA ILE A 168 1.10 15.54 0.33
C ILE A 168 1.84 15.41 -1.00
N ASP A 169 1.54 14.37 -1.79
CA ASP A 169 2.10 14.16 -3.13
C ASP A 169 1.76 15.34 -4.05
N SER A 170 0.48 15.69 -4.14
CA SER A 170 0.02 16.81 -4.97
C SER A 170 0.60 18.15 -4.50
N ILE A 171 0.67 18.40 -3.20
CA ILE A 171 1.26 19.62 -2.64
C ILE A 171 2.76 19.67 -2.93
N ALA A 172 3.50 18.58 -2.74
CA ALA A 172 4.93 18.52 -3.01
C ALA A 172 5.22 18.84 -4.48
N ARG A 173 4.50 18.23 -5.40
CA ARG A 173 4.64 18.46 -6.84
C ARG A 173 4.22 19.87 -7.27
N ALA A 174 3.20 20.44 -6.66
CA ALA A 174 2.68 21.75 -7.05
C ALA A 174 3.51 22.92 -6.53
N PHE A 175 4.14 22.77 -5.36
CA PHE A 175 4.69 23.92 -4.63
C PHE A 175 6.14 23.78 -4.17
N TRP A 176 6.70 22.56 -4.09
CA TRP A 176 8.01 22.36 -3.48
C TRP A 176 9.04 21.78 -4.44
N LEU A 177 8.65 20.88 -5.34
CA LEU A 177 9.55 20.18 -6.23
C LEU A 177 9.59 20.85 -7.60
N ASP A 178 10.71 21.45 -7.97
CA ASP A 178 10.96 21.95 -9.33
C ASP A 178 11.27 20.79 -10.30
N SER A 179 11.92 19.74 -9.80
CA SER A 179 12.13 18.45 -10.47
C SER A 179 12.08 17.31 -9.46
N PHE A 180 11.98 16.05 -9.93
CA PHE A 180 12.01 14.90 -9.02
C PHE A 180 13.41 14.60 -8.43
N VAL A 181 14.41 15.39 -8.77
CA VAL A 181 15.77 15.32 -8.21
C VAL A 181 16.17 16.59 -7.45
N ASP A 182 15.22 17.46 -7.16
CA ASP A 182 15.41 18.73 -6.46
C ASP A 182 15.56 18.51 -4.94
N ILE A 183 16.80 18.64 -4.42
CA ILE A 183 17.12 18.44 -2.99
C ILE A 183 16.40 19.45 -2.11
N ASP A 184 16.31 20.72 -2.48
CA ASP A 184 15.68 21.78 -1.69
C ASP A 184 14.17 21.56 -1.55
N GLY A 185 13.53 21.10 -2.63
CA GLY A 185 12.14 20.68 -2.63
C GLY A 185 11.88 19.52 -1.67
N TYR A 186 12.79 18.53 -1.64
CA TYR A 186 12.70 17.44 -0.68
C TYR A 186 12.89 17.86 0.77
N GLN A 187 13.68 18.90 1.05
CA GLN A 187 13.78 19.45 2.40
C GLN A 187 12.45 20.10 2.85
N SER A 188 11.77 20.79 1.93
CA SER A 188 10.43 21.31 2.18
C SER A 188 9.42 20.18 2.45
N LEU A 189 9.46 19.10 1.67
CA LEU A 189 8.66 17.90 1.89
C LEU A 189 8.98 17.23 3.24
N ALA A 190 10.27 17.16 3.62
CA ALA A 190 10.71 16.63 4.90
C ALA A 190 10.07 17.39 6.08
N PHE A 191 10.13 18.71 6.03
CA PHE A 191 9.62 19.58 7.10
C PHE A 191 8.10 19.52 7.21
N TRP A 192 7.39 19.81 6.14
CA TRP A 192 5.92 19.86 6.15
C TRP A 192 5.28 18.48 6.28
N GLY A 193 5.88 17.46 5.66
CA GLY A 193 5.45 16.08 5.82
C GLY A 193 5.64 15.57 7.25
N GLY A 194 6.78 15.93 7.89
CA GLY A 194 7.03 15.64 9.31
C GLY A 194 6.00 16.30 10.22
N ILE A 195 5.67 17.59 9.99
CA ILE A 195 4.60 18.29 10.69
C ILE A 195 3.24 17.60 10.48
N GLY A 196 2.93 17.22 9.24
CA GLY A 196 1.69 16.50 8.92
C GLY A 196 1.57 15.16 9.66
N ILE A 197 2.66 14.39 9.75
CA ILE A 197 2.73 13.16 10.53
C ILE A 197 2.50 13.44 12.02
N PHE A 198 3.20 14.43 12.56
CA PHE A 198 3.05 14.83 13.97
C PHE A 198 1.60 15.21 14.30
N ILE A 199 1.00 16.10 13.51
CA ILE A 199 -0.38 16.56 13.73
C ILE A 199 -1.36 15.41 13.60
N GLY A 200 -1.25 14.59 12.54
CA GLY A 200 -2.14 13.45 12.30
C GLY A 200 -2.11 12.45 13.45
N ALA A 201 -0.91 12.07 13.88
CA ALA A 201 -0.74 11.13 14.98
C ALA A 201 -1.18 11.72 16.34
N ALA A 202 -0.80 12.97 16.66
CA ALA A 202 -1.15 13.63 17.91
C ALA A 202 -2.67 13.82 18.04
N VAL A 203 -3.32 14.34 16.99
CA VAL A 203 -4.79 14.56 16.99
C VAL A 203 -5.54 13.24 17.18
N SER A 204 -5.08 12.16 16.55
CA SER A 204 -5.68 10.83 16.73
C SER A 204 -5.51 10.32 18.16
N CYS A 205 -4.30 10.40 18.71
CA CYS A 205 -4.01 9.93 20.07
C CYS A 205 -4.81 10.71 21.12
N ILE A 206 -4.78 12.05 21.06
CA ILE A 206 -5.47 12.92 22.00
C ILE A 206 -6.99 12.79 21.88
N GLY A 207 -7.50 12.74 20.64
CA GLY A 207 -8.94 12.68 20.37
C GLY A 207 -9.59 11.36 20.78
N THR A 208 -8.84 10.24 20.72
CA THR A 208 -9.33 8.92 21.15
C THR A 208 -9.04 8.63 22.64
N HIS A 209 -8.19 9.40 23.30
CA HIS A 209 -7.78 9.19 24.69
C HIS A 209 -8.95 9.14 25.67
N LYS A 210 -9.95 10.00 25.50
CA LYS A 210 -11.16 10.04 26.36
C LYS A 210 -11.96 8.73 26.39
N ASN A 211 -11.77 7.87 25.39
CA ASN A 211 -12.48 6.61 25.29
C ASN A 211 -11.79 5.45 26.04
N ILE A 212 -10.58 5.66 26.60
CA ILE A 212 -9.80 4.61 27.29
C ILE A 212 -10.59 3.87 28.37
N PRO A 213 -11.37 4.54 29.26
CA PRO A 213 -12.12 3.86 30.30
C PRO A 213 -13.21 2.94 29.80
N ASP A 214 -13.70 3.18 28.57
CA ASP A 214 -14.82 2.46 27.95
C ASP A 214 -14.38 1.37 26.98
N LEU A 215 -13.06 1.15 26.80
CA LEU A 215 -12.52 0.16 25.85
C LEU A 215 -12.75 -1.26 26.34
N TYR A 216 -13.22 -2.11 25.43
CA TYR A 216 -13.41 -3.53 25.69
C TYR A 216 -12.08 -4.26 25.86
N GLU A 217 -11.93 -5.00 26.99
CA GLU A 217 -10.81 -5.92 27.17
C GLU A 217 -11.22 -7.35 26.76
N PRO A 218 -10.67 -7.89 25.64
CA PRO A 218 -10.92 -9.27 25.27
C PRO A 218 -10.29 -10.22 26.30
N LYS A 219 -10.95 -11.36 26.56
CA LYS A 219 -10.37 -12.41 27.41
C LYS A 219 -9.07 -12.92 26.80
N PRO A 220 -8.00 -13.09 27.60
CA PRO A 220 -6.75 -13.61 27.10
C PRO A 220 -6.96 -15.01 26.51
N ARG A 221 -6.63 -15.19 25.24
CA ARG A 221 -6.61 -16.50 24.59
C ARG A 221 -5.32 -17.21 25.01
N SER A 222 -5.43 -18.48 25.42
CA SER A 222 -4.25 -19.32 25.62
C SER A 222 -3.61 -19.57 24.27
N THR A 223 -2.41 -19.02 24.05
CA THR A 223 -1.65 -19.20 22.81
C THR A 223 -0.72 -20.40 22.97
N ASP A 224 -1.17 -21.57 22.58
CA ASP A 224 -0.27 -22.67 22.27
C ASP A 224 0.26 -22.46 20.85
N LEU A 225 1.50 -22.00 20.75
CA LEU A 225 2.18 -21.76 19.48
C LEU A 225 2.26 -23.02 18.60
N GLY A 226 2.39 -24.20 19.20
CA GLY A 226 2.45 -25.47 18.49
C GLY A 226 1.11 -25.80 17.82
N LEU A 227 0.00 -25.57 18.53
CA LEU A 227 -1.35 -25.76 18.00
C LEU A 227 -1.62 -24.74 16.87
N MET A 228 -1.27 -23.46 17.07
CA MET A 228 -1.45 -22.42 16.06
C MET A 228 -0.67 -22.72 14.77
N LEU A 229 0.58 -23.20 14.87
CA LEU A 229 1.37 -23.58 13.70
C LEU A 229 0.77 -24.78 12.96
N ARG A 230 0.26 -25.77 13.69
CA ARG A 230 -0.37 -26.94 13.08
C ARG A 230 -1.67 -26.55 12.36
N GLU A 231 -2.50 -25.75 13.01
CA GLU A 231 -3.73 -25.20 12.42
C GLU A 231 -3.42 -24.36 11.17
N ALA A 232 -2.40 -23.49 11.25
CA ALA A 232 -1.94 -22.72 10.11
C ALA A 232 -1.53 -23.60 8.92
N ILE A 233 -0.73 -24.65 9.14
CA ILE A 233 -0.30 -25.57 8.09
C ILE A 233 -1.48 -26.31 7.47
N GLU A 234 -2.44 -26.73 8.26
CA GLU A 234 -3.65 -27.40 7.77
C GLU A 234 -4.49 -26.48 6.87
N THR A 235 -4.68 -25.24 7.29
CA THR A 235 -5.43 -24.22 6.54
C THR A 235 -4.68 -23.79 5.27
N LEU A 236 -3.35 -23.65 5.34
CA LEU A 236 -2.47 -23.34 4.21
C LEU A 236 -2.48 -24.46 3.15
N SER A 237 -2.87 -25.68 3.50
CA SER A 237 -2.99 -26.80 2.55
C SER A 237 -4.26 -26.74 1.71
N ASN A 238 -5.19 -25.81 1.97
CA ASN A 238 -6.39 -25.62 1.15
C ASN A 238 -6.01 -25.14 -0.25
N ARG A 239 -6.41 -25.86 -1.29
CA ARG A 239 -6.06 -25.56 -2.70
C ARG A 239 -6.57 -24.18 -3.14
N ALA A 240 -7.80 -23.81 -2.80
CA ALA A 240 -8.39 -22.54 -3.19
C ALA A 240 -7.62 -21.37 -2.54
N TRP A 241 -7.25 -21.52 -1.27
CA TRP A 241 -6.42 -20.57 -0.57
C TRP A 241 -5.03 -20.45 -1.22
N LEU A 242 -4.34 -21.57 -1.44
CA LEU A 242 -2.99 -21.57 -2.03
C LEU A 242 -2.95 -20.89 -3.40
N VAL A 243 -3.95 -21.11 -4.23
CA VAL A 243 -4.08 -20.49 -5.56
C VAL A 243 -4.22 -18.96 -5.44
N LEU A 244 -5.14 -18.46 -4.62
CA LEU A 244 -5.29 -17.01 -4.42
C LEU A 244 -4.09 -16.39 -3.71
N PHE A 245 -3.49 -17.10 -2.77
CA PHE A 245 -2.29 -16.68 -2.07
C PHE A 245 -1.11 -16.48 -3.05
N LEU A 246 -0.83 -17.47 -3.92
CA LEU A 246 0.23 -17.36 -4.94
C LEU A 246 -0.08 -16.25 -5.95
N ALA A 247 -1.34 -16.12 -6.39
CA ALA A 247 -1.76 -15.03 -7.25
C ALA A 247 -1.47 -13.67 -6.60
N GLY A 248 -1.79 -13.53 -5.31
CA GLY A 248 -1.50 -12.34 -4.51
C GLY A 248 0.00 -12.07 -4.38
N CYS A 249 0.86 -13.10 -4.28
CA CYS A 249 2.31 -12.93 -4.27
C CYS A 249 2.82 -12.29 -5.56
N PHE A 250 2.43 -12.79 -6.73
CA PHE A 250 2.82 -12.19 -8.02
C PHE A 250 2.30 -10.77 -8.18
N TYR A 251 1.08 -10.51 -7.72
CA TYR A 251 0.52 -9.15 -7.72
C TYR A 251 1.26 -8.22 -6.76
N SER A 252 1.68 -8.70 -5.59
CA SER A 252 2.48 -7.92 -4.63
C SER A 252 3.88 -7.59 -5.16
N LEU A 253 4.51 -8.50 -5.90
CA LEU A 253 5.75 -8.21 -6.63
C LEU A 253 5.55 -7.08 -7.63
N LEU A 254 4.45 -7.11 -8.40
CA LEU A 254 4.13 -6.04 -9.34
C LEU A 254 3.95 -4.70 -8.63
N ILE A 255 3.16 -4.64 -7.57
CA ILE A 255 2.95 -3.40 -6.81
C ILE A 255 4.28 -2.86 -6.29
N GLY A 256 5.14 -3.72 -5.75
CA GLY A 256 6.47 -3.32 -5.27
C GLY A 256 7.35 -2.78 -6.40
N LEU A 257 7.32 -3.40 -7.57
CA LEU A 257 8.04 -2.95 -8.76
C LEU A 257 7.53 -1.56 -9.22
N GLU A 258 6.23 -1.41 -9.41
CA GLU A 258 5.61 -0.13 -9.84
C GLU A 258 5.89 1.01 -8.86
N THR A 259 5.87 0.71 -7.56
CA THR A 259 6.24 1.63 -6.49
C THR A 259 7.67 2.17 -6.68
N GLY A 260 8.61 1.31 -7.07
CA GLY A 260 10.00 1.70 -7.26
C GLY A 260 10.26 2.49 -8.55
N VAL A 261 9.53 2.21 -9.64
CA VAL A 261 9.86 2.76 -10.96
C VAL A 261 8.99 3.96 -11.39
N GLY A 262 7.84 4.17 -10.76
CA GLY A 262 6.82 5.13 -11.23
C GLY A 262 7.35 6.55 -11.42
N THR A 263 8.13 7.05 -10.46
CA THR A 263 8.67 8.41 -10.52
C THR A 263 9.77 8.56 -11.58
N TYR A 264 10.55 7.50 -11.85
CA TYR A 264 11.53 7.48 -12.96
C TYR A 264 10.84 7.60 -14.32
N TYR A 265 9.66 6.99 -14.51
CA TYR A 265 8.87 7.20 -15.71
C TYR A 265 8.44 8.64 -15.88
N ASN A 266 8.01 9.30 -14.82
CA ASN A 266 7.58 10.70 -14.88
C ASN A 266 8.75 11.63 -15.24
N GLU A 267 9.89 11.47 -14.58
CA GLU A 267 11.07 12.32 -14.78
C GLU A 267 11.74 12.06 -16.14
N TYR A 268 12.05 10.80 -16.47
CA TYR A 268 12.95 10.49 -17.59
C TYR A 268 12.22 10.02 -18.86
N PHE A 269 11.15 9.25 -18.73
CA PHE A 269 10.47 8.70 -19.91
C PHE A 269 9.42 9.65 -20.48
N TRP A 270 8.55 10.19 -19.61
CA TRP A 270 7.51 11.16 -20.01
C TRP A 270 7.97 12.60 -19.93
N GLN A 271 9.04 12.89 -19.21
CA GLN A 271 9.66 14.20 -19.05
C GLN A 271 8.70 15.26 -18.49
N TRP A 272 7.90 14.86 -17.51
CA TRP A 272 7.01 15.76 -16.81
C TRP A 272 7.74 16.47 -15.68
N LYS A 273 7.55 17.77 -15.58
CA LYS A 273 7.86 18.48 -14.34
C LYS A 273 6.85 18.06 -13.27
N PRO A 274 7.22 18.04 -11.98
CA PRO A 274 6.30 17.66 -10.91
C PRO A 274 4.99 18.46 -10.94
N VAL A 275 5.05 19.76 -11.20
CA VAL A 275 3.87 20.66 -11.28
C VAL A 275 2.87 20.23 -12.36
N ASP A 276 3.34 19.74 -13.50
CA ASP A 276 2.48 19.36 -14.62
C ASP A 276 1.54 18.19 -14.26
N ILE A 277 2.01 17.29 -13.39
CA ILE A 277 1.29 16.08 -12.98
C ILE A 277 0.84 16.12 -11.51
N ALA A 278 0.84 17.29 -10.87
CA ALA A 278 0.42 17.45 -9.49
C ALA A 278 -1.05 17.04 -9.23
N LEU A 279 -1.90 17.08 -10.26
CA LEU A 279 -3.29 16.66 -10.17
C LEU A 279 -3.49 15.14 -10.27
N PHE A 280 -2.53 14.37 -10.79
CA PHE A 280 -2.70 12.92 -11.03
C PHE A 280 -3.05 12.13 -9.76
N PRO A 281 -2.41 12.35 -8.59
CA PRO A 281 -2.79 11.65 -7.37
C PRO A 281 -4.22 11.92 -6.92
N LEU A 282 -4.71 13.15 -7.10
CA LEU A 282 -6.09 13.51 -6.76
C LEU A 282 -7.10 12.89 -7.72
N LEU A 283 -6.81 12.87 -9.02
CA LEU A 283 -7.65 12.22 -10.03
C LEU A 283 -7.73 10.71 -9.75
N ALA A 284 -6.64 10.08 -9.33
CA ALA A 284 -6.63 8.67 -8.93
C ALA A 284 -7.60 8.40 -7.77
N ILE A 285 -7.65 9.27 -6.74
CA ILE A 285 -8.64 9.14 -5.65
C ILE A 285 -10.07 9.16 -6.19
N VAL A 286 -10.38 10.12 -7.07
CA VAL A 286 -11.74 10.23 -7.66
C VAL A 286 -12.08 8.97 -8.43
N GLY A 287 -11.15 8.44 -9.24
CA GLY A 287 -11.33 7.21 -9.99
C GLY A 287 -11.58 5.99 -9.08
N VAL A 288 -10.72 5.82 -8.07
CA VAL A 288 -10.85 4.73 -7.08
C VAL A 288 -12.18 4.81 -6.33
N ALA A 289 -12.52 5.98 -5.79
CA ALA A 289 -13.76 6.18 -5.05
C ALA A 289 -14.99 5.84 -5.92
N THR A 290 -14.99 6.30 -7.17
CA THR A 290 -16.08 6.05 -8.11
C THR A 290 -16.27 4.54 -8.36
N LEU A 291 -15.21 3.81 -8.69
CA LEU A 291 -15.34 2.37 -8.99
C LEU A 291 -15.61 1.52 -7.74
N VAL A 292 -15.06 1.87 -6.58
CA VAL A 292 -15.35 1.16 -5.32
C VAL A 292 -16.82 1.33 -4.93
N ILE A 293 -17.39 2.54 -5.07
CA ILE A 293 -18.83 2.79 -4.84
C ILE A 293 -19.69 2.01 -5.84
N CYS A 294 -19.24 1.88 -7.08
CA CYS A 294 -19.96 1.13 -8.11
C CYS A 294 -19.76 -0.40 -8.02
N ALA A 295 -18.81 -0.88 -7.23
CA ALA A 295 -18.47 -2.31 -7.16
C ALA A 295 -19.67 -3.22 -6.85
N PRO A 296 -20.60 -2.91 -5.90
CA PRO A 296 -21.78 -3.72 -5.64
C PRO A 296 -22.73 -3.79 -6.88
N LEU A 297 -22.86 -2.69 -7.62
CA LEU A 297 -23.68 -2.66 -8.84
C LEU A 297 -23.06 -3.53 -9.95
N ILE A 298 -21.74 -3.49 -10.08
CA ILE A 298 -20.97 -4.32 -11.04
C ILE A 298 -21.09 -5.80 -10.66
N ALA A 299 -21.07 -6.13 -9.37
CA ALA A 299 -21.14 -7.50 -8.86
C ALA A 299 -22.54 -8.14 -8.99
N LYS A 300 -23.61 -7.33 -9.04
CA LYS A 300 -24.99 -7.81 -9.00
C LYS A 300 -25.25 -8.85 -10.10
N GLY A 301 -25.60 -10.08 -9.69
CA GLY A 301 -25.94 -11.18 -10.60
C GLY A 301 -24.75 -11.81 -11.35
N ARG A 302 -23.51 -11.39 -11.07
CA ARG A 302 -22.31 -11.85 -11.79
C ARG A 302 -21.37 -12.63 -10.86
N SER A 303 -20.53 -13.47 -11.43
CA SER A 303 -19.47 -14.19 -10.70
C SER A 303 -18.31 -13.24 -10.37
N LYS A 304 -17.94 -13.16 -9.08
CA LYS A 304 -16.79 -12.39 -8.59
C LYS A 304 -15.50 -12.73 -9.36
N LYS A 305 -15.24 -14.03 -9.56
CA LYS A 305 -14.11 -14.55 -10.35
C LYS A 305 -14.10 -14.01 -11.78
N LYS A 306 -15.24 -14.06 -12.50
CA LYS A 306 -15.31 -13.57 -13.88
C LYS A 306 -15.03 -12.07 -13.98
N ILE A 307 -15.50 -11.28 -13.01
CA ILE A 307 -15.24 -9.84 -12.97
C ILE A 307 -13.77 -9.58 -12.67
N ALA A 308 -13.19 -10.23 -11.65
CA ALA A 308 -11.77 -10.08 -11.29
C ALA A 308 -10.86 -10.43 -12.48
N VAL A 309 -11.09 -11.59 -13.12
CA VAL A 309 -10.32 -12.01 -14.29
C VAL A 309 -10.49 -11.04 -15.46
N GLY A 310 -11.71 -10.55 -15.73
CA GLY A 310 -11.96 -9.55 -16.77
C GLY A 310 -11.20 -8.24 -16.52
N VAL A 311 -11.22 -7.73 -15.29
CA VAL A 311 -10.45 -6.56 -14.88
C VAL A 311 -8.96 -6.79 -15.08
N PHE A 312 -8.42 -7.93 -14.64
CA PHE A 312 -7.00 -8.23 -14.79
C PHE A 312 -6.56 -8.37 -16.23
N ILE A 313 -7.33 -9.07 -17.09
CA ILE A 313 -7.03 -9.16 -18.53
C ILE A 313 -7.02 -7.76 -19.15
N PHE A 314 -8.01 -6.93 -18.82
CA PHE A 314 -8.08 -5.57 -19.32
C PHE A 314 -6.85 -4.74 -18.88
N THR A 315 -6.47 -4.82 -17.61
CA THR A 315 -5.30 -4.07 -17.07
C THR A 315 -3.97 -4.58 -17.65
N ILE A 316 -3.82 -5.89 -17.93
CA ILE A 316 -2.64 -6.45 -18.59
C ILE A 316 -2.48 -5.89 -20.01
N ILE A 317 -3.59 -5.68 -20.73
CA ILE A 317 -3.56 -5.17 -22.11
C ILE A 317 -3.39 -3.65 -22.14
N VAL A 318 -4.21 -2.94 -21.37
CA VAL A 318 -4.30 -1.48 -21.44
C VAL A 318 -3.22 -0.80 -20.57
N GLY A 319 -2.82 -1.41 -19.44
CA GLY A 319 -1.81 -0.84 -18.55
C GLY A 319 -0.49 -0.49 -19.23
N PRO A 320 0.16 -1.41 -19.92
CA PRO A 320 1.43 -1.16 -20.60
C PRO A 320 1.30 -0.37 -21.91
N LEU A 321 0.07 -0.15 -22.40
CA LEU A 321 -0.18 0.38 -23.76
C LEU A 321 0.51 1.73 -24.04
N PRO A 322 0.47 2.76 -23.16
CA PRO A 322 1.13 4.03 -23.45
C PRO A 322 2.65 3.89 -23.60
N VAL A 323 3.28 3.09 -22.73
CA VAL A 323 4.74 2.83 -22.78
C VAL A 323 5.09 2.03 -24.04
N ALA A 324 4.30 0.99 -24.36
CA ALA A 324 4.52 0.18 -25.57
C ALA A 324 4.41 1.03 -26.86
N LEU A 325 3.38 1.88 -26.97
CA LEU A 325 3.20 2.76 -28.12
C LEU A 325 4.35 3.77 -28.25
N ARG A 326 4.83 4.34 -27.13
CA ARG A 326 5.99 5.24 -27.15
C ARG A 326 7.25 4.50 -27.62
N LEU A 327 7.49 3.27 -27.18
CA LEU A 327 8.62 2.49 -27.65
C LEU A 327 8.52 2.17 -29.16
N VAL A 328 7.31 1.88 -29.66
CA VAL A 328 7.08 1.71 -31.11
C VAL A 328 7.43 3.00 -31.87
N ASP A 329 7.00 4.17 -31.36
CA ASP A 329 7.35 5.46 -31.97
C ASP A 329 8.86 5.69 -32.02
N VAL A 330 9.58 5.36 -30.93
CA VAL A 330 11.03 5.49 -30.86
C VAL A 330 11.75 4.55 -31.82
N TYR A 331 11.38 3.27 -31.84
CA TYR A 331 12.10 2.27 -32.66
C TYR A 331 11.76 2.31 -34.14
N TYR A 332 10.55 2.73 -34.51
CA TYR A 332 10.09 2.72 -35.90
C TYR A 332 9.91 4.13 -36.50
N GLY A 333 10.18 5.20 -35.71
CA GLY A 333 10.04 6.58 -36.17
C GLY A 333 8.58 6.97 -36.47
N THR A 334 7.62 6.34 -35.82
CA THR A 334 6.19 6.66 -35.93
C THR A 334 5.79 7.79 -34.96
N ASN A 335 4.58 8.28 -35.07
CA ASN A 335 4.01 9.29 -34.17
C ASN A 335 2.58 8.86 -33.77
N ILE A 336 2.47 7.67 -33.17
CA ILE A 336 1.19 7.09 -32.75
C ILE A 336 0.67 7.77 -31.50
N ILE A 337 1.60 8.06 -30.55
CA ILE A 337 1.27 8.74 -29.31
C ILE A 337 1.80 10.17 -29.32
N PRO A 338 1.05 11.18 -28.79
CA PRO A 338 1.51 12.57 -28.78
C PRO A 338 2.86 12.77 -28.11
N GLY A 339 3.62 13.78 -28.54
CA GLY A 339 4.95 14.08 -28.01
C GLY A 339 4.96 14.41 -26.52
N ASN A 340 6.11 14.18 -25.86
CA ASN A 340 6.29 14.50 -24.44
C ASN A 340 6.06 16.00 -24.19
N GLY A 341 5.50 16.35 -23.02
CA GLY A 341 5.17 17.72 -22.64
C GLY A 341 3.96 18.34 -23.36
N SER A 342 3.24 17.57 -24.21
CA SER A 342 2.06 18.06 -24.92
C SER A 342 0.77 17.86 -24.12
N ASP A 343 -0.18 18.82 -24.25
CA ASP A 343 -1.50 18.74 -23.63
C ASP A 343 -2.27 17.45 -23.98
N PRO A 344 -2.29 16.97 -25.25
CA PRO A 344 -2.97 15.71 -25.56
C PRO A 344 -2.39 14.52 -24.83
N LEU A 345 -1.06 14.43 -24.65
CA LEU A 345 -0.44 13.37 -23.87
C LEU A 345 -0.83 13.44 -22.40
N TRP A 346 -0.89 14.65 -21.84
CA TRP A 346 -1.32 14.86 -20.46
C TRP A 346 -2.71 14.27 -20.20
N TYR A 347 -3.71 14.58 -21.06
CA TYR A 347 -5.06 14.03 -20.92
C TYR A 347 -5.07 12.50 -21.06
N ILE A 348 -4.33 11.94 -22.02
CA ILE A 348 -4.24 10.49 -22.22
C ILE A 348 -3.69 9.83 -20.96
N LEU A 349 -2.58 10.32 -20.39
CA LEU A 349 -1.95 9.73 -19.23
C LEU A 349 -2.79 9.96 -17.95
N ALA A 350 -3.43 11.13 -17.80
CA ALA A 350 -4.32 11.40 -16.67
C ALA A 350 -5.51 10.43 -16.62
N ILE A 351 -6.17 10.23 -17.77
CA ILE A 351 -7.28 9.27 -17.89
C ILE A 351 -6.78 7.84 -17.68
N HIS A 352 -5.68 7.50 -18.31
CA HIS A 352 -5.08 6.17 -18.22
C HIS A 352 -4.70 5.81 -16.77
N GLN A 353 -3.92 6.66 -16.08
CA GLN A 353 -3.49 6.40 -14.69
C GLN A 353 -4.68 6.36 -13.73
N THR A 354 -5.66 7.27 -13.91
CA THR A 354 -6.89 7.27 -13.12
C THR A 354 -7.67 5.97 -13.31
N ALA A 355 -7.82 5.51 -14.56
CA ALA A 355 -8.49 4.26 -14.87
C ALA A 355 -7.75 3.04 -14.31
N MET A 356 -6.42 3.00 -14.43
CA MET A 356 -5.61 1.89 -13.90
C MET A 356 -5.66 1.83 -12.37
N ALA A 357 -5.57 2.96 -11.66
CA ALA A 357 -5.73 3.03 -10.21
C ALA A 357 -7.11 2.52 -9.77
N ALA A 358 -8.16 2.96 -10.44
CA ALA A 358 -9.53 2.58 -10.16
C ALA A 358 -9.78 1.08 -10.42
N LEU A 359 -9.30 0.52 -11.53
CA LEU A 359 -9.42 -0.90 -11.87
C LEU A 359 -8.59 -1.77 -10.93
N GLY A 360 -7.41 -1.33 -10.52
CA GLY A 360 -6.59 -2.01 -9.51
C GLY A 360 -7.33 -2.13 -8.18
N ALA A 361 -7.94 -1.04 -7.71
CA ALA A 361 -8.77 -1.02 -6.49
C ALA A 361 -9.99 -1.95 -6.62
N LEU A 362 -10.67 -1.93 -7.77
CA LEU A 362 -11.80 -2.82 -8.05
C LEU A 362 -11.37 -4.29 -8.03
N GLY A 363 -10.25 -4.63 -8.67
CA GLY A 363 -9.67 -5.97 -8.64
C GLY A 363 -9.37 -6.43 -7.20
N PHE A 364 -8.79 -5.56 -6.40
CA PHE A 364 -8.52 -5.82 -4.98
C PHE A 364 -9.80 -6.12 -4.18
N VAL A 365 -10.88 -5.36 -4.39
CA VAL A 365 -12.18 -5.60 -3.74
C VAL A 365 -12.70 -7.01 -4.06
N PHE A 366 -12.65 -7.43 -5.32
CA PHE A 366 -13.14 -8.76 -5.70
C PHE A 366 -12.24 -9.90 -5.19
N ILE A 367 -10.91 -9.75 -5.22
CA ILE A 367 -10.00 -10.74 -4.63
C ILE A 367 -10.19 -10.85 -3.13
N SER A 368 -10.36 -9.73 -2.42
CA SER A 368 -10.65 -9.74 -0.99
C SER A 368 -11.96 -10.46 -0.68
N SER A 369 -13.00 -10.20 -1.48
CA SER A 369 -14.28 -10.90 -1.35
C SER A 369 -14.18 -12.41 -1.63
N MET A 370 -13.38 -12.82 -2.64
CA MET A 370 -13.11 -14.25 -2.91
C MET A 370 -12.32 -14.91 -1.77
N SER A 371 -11.44 -14.17 -1.11
CA SER A 371 -10.71 -14.67 0.07
C SER A 371 -11.64 -14.95 1.26
N MET A 372 -12.72 -14.18 1.41
CA MET A 372 -13.74 -14.45 2.43
C MET A 372 -14.51 -15.75 2.14
N ASP A 373 -14.83 -16.03 0.87
CA ASP A 373 -15.48 -17.28 0.46
C ASP A 373 -14.65 -18.52 0.83
N ILE A 374 -13.31 -18.39 0.91
CA ILE A 374 -12.41 -19.47 1.37
C ILE A 374 -12.54 -19.71 2.87
N VAL A 375 -12.74 -18.66 3.67
CA VAL A 375 -12.93 -18.79 5.12
C VAL A 375 -14.11 -19.70 5.43
N GLU A 376 -15.24 -19.53 4.70
CA GLU A 376 -16.42 -20.38 4.84
C GLU A 376 -16.16 -21.83 4.40
N GLN A 377 -15.38 -22.03 3.33
CA GLN A 377 -14.98 -23.38 2.91
C GLN A 377 -14.09 -24.07 3.96
N VAL A 378 -13.15 -23.34 4.56
CA VAL A 378 -12.29 -23.86 5.63
C VAL A 378 -13.14 -24.19 6.87
N GLU A 379 -14.05 -23.29 7.27
CA GLU A 379 -14.97 -23.50 8.39
C GLU A 379 -15.79 -24.79 8.19
N LYS A 380 -16.36 -25.01 7.00
CA LYS A 380 -17.09 -26.23 6.67
C LYS A 380 -16.25 -27.50 6.81
N ASN A 381 -14.97 -27.44 6.46
CA ASN A 381 -14.08 -28.61 6.44
C ASN A 381 -13.42 -28.89 7.81
N THR A 382 -13.27 -27.86 8.65
CA THR A 382 -12.49 -27.94 9.91
C THR A 382 -13.29 -27.62 11.16
N ASP A 383 -14.56 -27.21 11.03
CA ASP A 383 -15.40 -26.64 12.11
C ASP A 383 -14.72 -25.46 12.84
N ARG A 384 -13.78 -24.77 12.18
CA ARG A 384 -13.02 -23.66 12.74
C ARG A 384 -13.06 -22.44 11.82
N ARG A 385 -13.38 -21.29 12.40
CA ARG A 385 -13.38 -20.01 11.68
C ARG A 385 -12.03 -19.31 11.85
N GLU A 386 -11.14 -19.46 10.87
CA GLU A 386 -9.73 -19.03 10.93
C GLU A 386 -9.46 -17.74 10.15
N GLU A 387 -10.44 -16.85 10.05
CA GLU A 387 -10.37 -15.59 9.32
C GLU A 387 -9.17 -14.72 9.73
N GLY A 388 -8.93 -14.59 11.04
CA GLY A 388 -7.81 -13.79 11.57
C GLY A 388 -6.44 -14.36 11.21
N LEU A 389 -6.29 -15.68 11.25
CA LEU A 389 -5.03 -16.36 10.90
C LEU A 389 -4.70 -16.21 9.43
N LEU A 390 -5.66 -16.48 8.56
CA LEU A 390 -5.51 -16.34 7.10
C LEU A 390 -5.19 -14.90 6.70
N GLY A 391 -5.89 -13.93 7.27
CA GLY A 391 -5.65 -12.51 7.01
C GLY A 391 -4.25 -12.06 7.44
N THR A 392 -3.79 -12.51 8.62
CA THR A 392 -2.46 -12.15 9.14
C THR A 392 -1.34 -12.74 8.28
N ILE A 393 -1.44 -14.01 7.90
CA ILE A 393 -0.43 -14.69 7.05
C ILE A 393 -0.39 -14.04 5.68
N ASN A 394 -1.54 -13.76 5.06
CA ASN A 394 -1.60 -13.07 3.78
C ASN A 394 -0.94 -11.71 3.86
N ALA A 395 -1.27 -10.88 4.84
CA ALA A 395 -0.71 -9.54 4.99
C ALA A 395 0.82 -9.58 5.19
N PHE A 396 1.31 -10.49 6.04
CA PHE A 396 2.73 -10.66 6.30
C PHE A 396 3.52 -11.03 5.03
N ILE A 397 3.07 -12.07 4.32
CA ILE A 397 3.80 -12.57 3.16
C ILE A 397 3.67 -11.61 1.98
N HIS A 398 2.52 -10.98 1.77
CA HIS A 398 2.36 -9.98 0.71
C HIS A 398 3.27 -8.76 0.94
N LYS A 399 3.46 -8.31 2.18
CA LYS A 399 4.47 -7.29 2.52
C LYS A 399 5.88 -7.74 2.14
N LEU A 400 6.26 -8.96 2.53
CA LEU A 400 7.59 -9.50 2.27
C LEU A 400 7.85 -9.67 0.77
N VAL A 401 6.88 -10.19 0.03
CA VAL A 401 6.96 -10.38 -1.42
C VAL A 401 6.97 -9.02 -2.14
N GLY A 402 6.17 -8.06 -1.69
CA GLY A 402 6.20 -6.67 -2.21
C GLY A 402 7.57 -6.01 -2.03
N ALA A 403 8.25 -6.28 -0.91
CA ALA A 403 9.64 -5.84 -0.71
C ALA A 403 10.58 -6.40 -1.79
N GLY A 404 10.39 -7.66 -2.21
CA GLY A 404 11.09 -8.24 -3.36
C GLY A 404 10.84 -7.49 -4.66
N GLY A 405 9.62 -6.97 -4.88
CA GLY A 405 9.29 -6.12 -6.03
C GLY A 405 10.08 -4.81 -6.06
N VAL A 406 10.20 -4.12 -4.92
CA VAL A 406 11.03 -2.90 -4.79
C VAL A 406 12.51 -3.22 -5.07
N LEU A 407 12.99 -4.37 -4.57
CA LEU A 407 14.36 -4.82 -4.86
C LEU A 407 14.57 -5.05 -6.37
N ILE A 408 13.62 -5.67 -7.04
CA ILE A 408 13.65 -5.87 -8.50
C ILE A 408 13.69 -4.51 -9.21
N ALA A 409 12.90 -3.52 -8.77
CA ALA A 409 12.93 -2.17 -9.32
C ALA A 409 14.34 -1.56 -9.26
N GLY A 410 14.99 -1.60 -8.08
CA GLY A 410 16.35 -1.08 -7.93
C GLY A 410 17.38 -1.84 -8.76
N LEU A 411 17.22 -3.16 -8.92
CA LEU A 411 18.09 -3.96 -9.79
C LEU A 411 17.92 -3.58 -11.27
N ILE A 412 16.70 -3.33 -11.74
CA ILE A 412 16.43 -2.87 -13.12
C ILE A 412 17.07 -1.50 -13.34
N ILE A 413 16.84 -0.56 -12.43
CA ILE A 413 17.38 0.80 -12.50
C ILE A 413 18.92 0.76 -12.57
N SER A 414 19.55 -0.01 -11.68
CA SER A 414 21.01 -0.16 -11.67
C SER A 414 21.54 -0.87 -12.91
N TYR A 415 20.89 -1.98 -13.33
CA TYR A 415 21.31 -2.74 -14.53
C TYR A 415 21.22 -1.92 -15.82
N THR A 416 20.24 -1.05 -15.93
CA THR A 416 20.04 -0.21 -17.13
C THR A 416 20.97 1.01 -17.18
N GLY A 417 21.67 1.33 -16.09
CA GLY A 417 22.70 2.37 -16.08
C GLY A 417 22.28 3.70 -15.45
N PHE A 418 21.15 3.77 -14.78
CA PHE A 418 20.72 4.99 -14.07
C PHE A 418 21.63 5.41 -12.91
N ASP A 419 22.51 4.52 -12.45
CA ASP A 419 23.52 4.86 -11.42
C ASP A 419 24.65 5.75 -11.94
N ASN A 420 24.70 6.01 -13.25
CA ASN A 420 25.69 6.90 -13.86
C ASN A 420 25.07 8.23 -14.31
N PRO A 421 25.07 9.27 -13.46
CA PRO A 421 24.42 10.55 -13.76
C PRO A 421 24.98 11.24 -15.00
N ASN A 422 26.29 11.09 -15.31
CA ASN A 422 26.91 11.70 -16.48
C ASN A 422 26.39 11.10 -17.80
N VAL A 423 26.18 9.77 -17.83
CA VAL A 423 25.62 9.07 -19.00
C VAL A 423 24.16 9.40 -19.13
N LEU A 424 23.42 9.42 -18.02
CA LEU A 424 22.01 9.74 -18.01
C LEU A 424 21.73 11.17 -18.51
N GLU A 425 22.60 12.14 -18.16
CA GLU A 425 22.47 13.51 -18.61
C GLU A 425 22.78 13.66 -20.10
N ALA A 426 23.74 12.88 -20.62
CA ALA A 426 24.07 12.84 -22.05
C ALA A 426 22.97 12.16 -22.89
N GLU A 427 22.24 11.18 -22.33
CA GLU A 427 21.16 10.44 -22.98
C GLU A 427 19.77 11.01 -22.68
N LYS A 428 19.69 12.16 -22.03
CA LYS A 428 18.44 12.82 -21.70
C LYS A 428 17.56 12.87 -22.95
N TYR A 429 16.37 12.24 -22.84
CA TYR A 429 15.34 12.26 -23.88
C TYR A 429 15.44 11.20 -25.02
N GLY A 430 15.46 9.93 -24.65
CA GLY A 430 15.25 8.83 -25.61
C GLY A 430 16.50 8.00 -25.89
N GLY A 431 17.49 8.09 -25.01
CA GLY A 431 18.68 7.27 -25.08
C GLY A 431 18.43 5.78 -24.75
N ASP A 432 19.42 4.96 -25.01
CA ASP A 432 19.34 3.51 -24.85
C ASP A 432 19.03 3.10 -23.39
N ILE A 433 19.52 3.84 -22.39
CA ILE A 433 19.26 3.58 -20.97
C ILE A 433 17.76 3.64 -20.69
N ILE A 434 17.09 4.72 -21.11
CA ILE A 434 15.66 4.95 -20.82
C ILE A 434 14.80 3.94 -21.58
N ASN A 435 15.15 3.65 -22.84
CA ASN A 435 14.41 2.69 -23.66
C ASN A 435 14.58 1.25 -23.15
N ASN A 436 15.79 0.85 -22.75
CA ASN A 436 16.06 -0.47 -22.17
C ASN A 436 15.34 -0.63 -20.81
N PHE A 437 15.36 0.42 -19.98
CA PHE A 437 14.60 0.44 -18.73
C PHE A 437 13.10 0.21 -18.99
N ALA A 438 12.52 0.98 -19.91
CA ALA A 438 11.11 0.86 -20.27
C ALA A 438 10.79 -0.51 -20.84
N LEU A 439 11.65 -1.10 -21.70
CA LEU A 439 11.44 -2.42 -22.27
C LEU A 439 11.49 -3.54 -21.22
N ILE A 440 12.49 -3.53 -20.35
CA ILE A 440 12.64 -4.54 -19.30
C ILE A 440 11.45 -4.45 -18.32
N HIS A 441 11.10 -3.24 -17.89
CA HIS A 441 9.95 -3.03 -17.02
C HIS A 441 8.65 -3.48 -17.67
N LEU A 442 8.43 -3.17 -18.96
CA LEU A 442 7.25 -3.59 -19.73
C LEU A 442 7.11 -5.12 -19.75
N ILE A 443 8.20 -5.86 -20.02
CA ILE A 443 8.19 -7.32 -20.04
C ILE A 443 7.80 -7.90 -18.67
N ILE A 444 8.43 -7.41 -17.61
CA ILE A 444 8.16 -7.89 -16.24
C ILE A 444 6.76 -7.47 -15.80
N GLY A 445 6.37 -6.21 -16.09
CA GLY A 445 5.07 -5.64 -15.75
C GLY A 445 3.88 -6.32 -16.45
N ILE A 446 4.10 -6.98 -17.59
CA ILE A 446 3.10 -7.84 -18.25
C ILE A 446 3.15 -9.26 -17.67
N THR A 447 4.34 -9.80 -17.46
CA THR A 447 4.53 -11.22 -17.08
C THR A 447 3.97 -11.50 -15.67
N LEU A 448 4.23 -10.64 -14.69
CA LEU A 448 3.79 -10.85 -13.31
C LEU A 448 2.25 -10.87 -13.18
N PRO A 449 1.48 -9.89 -13.69
CA PRO A 449 0.02 -9.95 -13.61
C PRO A 449 -0.58 -11.02 -14.51
N PHE A 450 0.08 -11.40 -15.61
CA PHE A 450 -0.34 -12.54 -16.44
C PHE A 450 -0.29 -13.85 -15.63
N ILE A 451 0.82 -14.14 -14.93
CA ILE A 451 0.94 -15.31 -14.06
C ILE A 451 -0.11 -15.26 -12.94
N SER A 452 -0.27 -14.10 -12.29
CA SER A 452 -1.30 -13.90 -11.27
C SER A 452 -2.69 -14.22 -11.80
N THR A 453 -3.03 -13.75 -13.00
CA THR A 453 -4.33 -14.00 -13.63
C THR A 453 -4.54 -15.48 -13.95
N LEU A 454 -3.51 -16.18 -14.48
CA LEU A 454 -3.58 -17.61 -14.71
C LEU A 454 -3.86 -18.40 -13.42
N LEU A 455 -3.24 -17.98 -12.31
CA LEU A 455 -3.52 -18.59 -11.00
C LEU A 455 -4.96 -18.32 -10.56
N VAL A 456 -5.48 -17.10 -10.70
CA VAL A 456 -6.89 -16.79 -10.36
C VAL A 456 -7.86 -17.63 -11.21
N LEU A 457 -7.51 -17.97 -12.44
CA LEU A 457 -8.33 -18.88 -13.27
C LEU A 457 -8.44 -20.28 -12.68
N LEU A 458 -7.46 -20.74 -11.88
CA LEU A 458 -7.49 -22.05 -11.20
C LEU A 458 -8.35 -22.04 -9.91
N TYR A 459 -8.79 -20.87 -9.44
CA TYR A 459 -9.72 -20.76 -8.31
C TYR A 459 -11.06 -21.40 -8.67
N ASP A 460 -11.58 -22.27 -7.79
CA ASP A 460 -12.70 -23.18 -8.11
C ASP A 460 -13.99 -22.91 -7.33
N ILE A 461 -14.01 -21.94 -6.41
CA ILE A 461 -15.24 -21.57 -5.71
C ILE A 461 -16.01 -20.57 -6.60
N ASP A 462 -17.14 -21.04 -7.13
CA ASP A 462 -18.11 -20.20 -7.84
C ASP A 462 -19.30 -19.85 -6.95
N ARG A 463 -20.22 -19.03 -7.45
CA ARG A 463 -21.42 -18.62 -6.71
C ARG A 463 -22.27 -19.80 -6.25
N SER A 464 -22.37 -20.87 -7.06
CA SER A 464 -23.16 -22.05 -6.71
C SER A 464 -22.54 -22.80 -5.53
N LYS A 465 -21.20 -23.00 -5.57
CA LYS A 465 -20.48 -23.64 -4.46
C LYS A 465 -20.53 -22.80 -3.19
N HIS A 466 -20.37 -21.46 -3.32
CA HIS A 466 -20.50 -20.55 -2.18
C HIS A 466 -21.87 -20.69 -1.52
N ASN A 467 -22.98 -20.60 -2.27
CA ASN A 467 -24.32 -20.75 -1.73
C ASN A 467 -24.53 -22.11 -1.05
N THR A 468 -23.95 -23.18 -1.60
CA THR A 468 -23.97 -24.51 -0.98
C THR A 468 -23.22 -24.50 0.36
N HIS A 469 -22.04 -23.87 0.44
CA HIS A 469 -21.26 -23.80 1.68
C HIS A 469 -22.01 -23.01 2.76
N VAL A 470 -22.61 -21.87 2.40
CA VAL A 470 -23.43 -21.03 3.30
C VAL A 470 -24.64 -21.79 3.82
N SER A 471 -25.35 -22.50 2.94
CA SER A 471 -26.50 -23.34 3.32
C SER A 471 -26.11 -24.48 4.24
N ASP A 472 -25.00 -25.18 3.96
CA ASP A 472 -24.51 -26.30 4.77
C ASP A 472 -24.07 -25.85 6.18
N LEU A 473 -23.59 -24.62 6.34
CA LEU A 473 -23.22 -24.00 7.60
C LEU A 473 -24.44 -23.45 8.39
N GLY A 474 -25.63 -23.51 7.80
CA GLY A 474 -26.87 -23.03 8.43
C GLY A 474 -27.03 -21.50 8.40
N TYR A 475 -26.22 -20.79 7.62
CA TYR A 475 -26.42 -19.38 7.32
C TYR A 475 -27.53 -19.26 6.26
N VAL A 476 -28.65 -18.66 6.62
CA VAL A 476 -29.77 -18.43 5.70
C VAL A 476 -29.47 -17.17 4.89
N GLU A 477 -29.50 -17.25 3.56
CA GLU A 477 -29.60 -16.04 2.74
C GLU A 477 -30.96 -15.39 3.06
N GLU A 478 -30.96 -14.16 3.57
CA GLU A 478 -32.14 -13.28 3.50
C GLU A 478 -32.28 -12.84 2.04
N ASP A 479 -33.39 -13.26 1.41
CA ASP A 479 -33.76 -12.90 0.03
C ASP A 479 -33.96 -11.37 -0.18
#